data_ae9e8d02f018311a0748bf0abb9cbaff
#
_entry.id   ae9e8d02f018311a0748bf0abb9cbaff
#
_cell.length_a   1.000
_cell.length_b   1.000
_cell.length_c   1.000
_cell.angle_alpha   90.00
_cell.angle_beta   90.00
_cell.angle_gamma   90.00
#
_symmetry.space_group_name_H-M   'P 1'
#
loop_
_entity.id
_entity.type
_entity.pdbx_description
1 polymer ?
#
loop_
_entity_poly.entity_id
_entity_poly.type
_entity_poly.pdbx_seq_one_letter_code
_entity_poly.pdbx_strand_id
1 'polypeptide(L)'
;MADAQDAKSTEEGAGAKKKSKLMLFVILGVVVLLLAGGGFYAYTTFLAPKPQPTEATTQVKPEQLTDAVGEMFALEPFVVNLSDPQAKRYLKVAISLELESSDAVDRATKMVPKLRDMVITLLTSLTFEEVMTPEGKIQIRDELLERFNQILRPDRVRNIYFTDFVVQ
;
A
#
# COMPACT_ATOMS: atom_id res chain seq x y z
N MET A 1 -0.06 -76.50 73.50
CA MET A 1 1.11 -76.03 74.26
C MET A 1 1.39 -74.68 73.67
N ALA A 2 0.86 -73.71 74.41
CA ALA A 2 1.62 -72.85 75.28
C ALA A 2 2.43 -71.84 74.47
N ASP A 3 2.44 -70.61 74.65
CA ASP A 3 1.97 -69.68 75.65
C ASP A 3 2.46 -68.28 75.15
N ALA A 4 1.62 -67.38 75.32
CA ALA A 4 1.75 -66.19 76.15
C ALA A 4 2.66 -65.08 75.65
N GLN A 5 1.99 -63.93 75.56
CA GLN A 5 2.22 -62.74 76.35
C GLN A 5 3.46 -61.95 76.01
N ASP A 6 3.50 -60.69 76.03
CA ASP A 6 2.69 -59.65 76.64
C ASP A 6 3.26 -58.23 76.17
N ALA A 7 2.37 -57.36 76.07
CA ALA A 7 2.36 -56.02 76.59
C ALA A 7 3.50 -55.05 76.41
N LYS A 8 3.05 -53.90 76.20
CA LYS A 8 3.27 -52.62 76.89
C LYS A 8 4.00 -51.49 76.11
N SER A 9 3.20 -50.68 75.78
CA SER A 9 2.99 -49.29 76.27
C SER A 9 4.00 -48.22 75.87
N THR A 10 3.42 -47.24 75.36
CA THR A 10 3.45 -45.84 75.85
C THR A 10 4.72 -45.05 75.70
N GLU A 11 4.75 -44.03 74.98
CA GLU A 11 4.76 -42.59 75.35
C GLU A 11 4.95 -41.71 74.11
N GLU A 12 3.97 -40.94 73.83
CA GLU A 12 3.92 -39.50 74.03
C GLU A 12 5.18 -38.72 73.75
N GLY A 13 5.10 -37.83 72.84
CA GLY A 13 6.05 -36.78 72.66
C GLY A 13 5.67 -35.73 71.63
N ALA A 14 4.74 -34.90 72.02
CA ALA A 14 4.56 -33.53 71.62
C ALA A 14 5.67 -32.92 70.71
N GLY A 15 5.32 -32.61 69.50
CA GLY A 15 6.20 -31.90 68.58
C GLY A 15 5.56 -31.37 67.29
N ALA A 16 4.23 -31.46 67.18
CA ALA A 16 3.57 -31.25 65.91
C ALA A 16 2.73 -29.96 65.77
N LYS A 17 3.07 -28.88 66.50
CA LYS A 17 2.28 -27.64 66.40
C LYS A 17 2.98 -26.44 65.73
N LYS A 18 4.22 -26.53 65.38
CA LYS A 18 4.90 -25.45 64.66
C LYS A 18 5.08 -25.67 63.16
N LYS A 19 5.01 -26.91 62.68
CA LYS A 19 5.14 -27.25 61.25
C LYS A 19 3.87 -26.96 60.43
N SER A 20 2.69 -26.93 61.05
CA SER A 20 1.44 -26.74 60.35
C SER A 20 1.26 -25.29 59.86
N LYS A 21 1.69 -24.29 60.65
CA LYS A 21 1.59 -22.89 60.20
C LYS A 21 2.55 -22.54 59.05
N LEU A 22 3.77 -23.06 59.13
CA LEU A 22 4.75 -22.86 58.03
C LEU A 22 4.30 -23.56 56.74
N MET A 23 3.77 -24.79 56.87
CA MET A 23 3.21 -25.51 55.74
C MET A 23 1.98 -24.82 55.15
N LEU A 24 1.13 -24.21 56.00
CA LEU A 24 -0.03 -23.45 55.58
C LEU A 24 0.39 -22.18 54.83
N PHE A 25 1.44 -21.48 55.28
CA PHE A 25 1.99 -20.30 54.59
C PHE A 25 2.63 -20.67 53.22
N VAL A 26 3.30 -21.85 53.15
CA VAL A 26 3.86 -22.32 51.91
C VAL A 26 2.77 -22.70 50.90
N ILE A 27 1.73 -23.39 51.35
CA ILE A 27 0.56 -23.70 50.51
C ILE A 27 -0.15 -22.46 50.06
N LEU A 28 -0.37 -21.50 50.98
CA LEU A 28 -0.99 -20.21 50.66
C LEU A 28 -0.14 -19.44 49.61
N GLY A 29 1.20 -19.41 49.74
CA GLY A 29 2.13 -18.80 48.80
C GLY A 29 2.03 -19.41 47.41
N VAL A 30 2.01 -20.75 47.34
CA VAL A 30 1.85 -21.48 46.08
C VAL A 30 0.49 -21.19 45.41
N VAL A 31 -0.59 -21.14 46.18
CA VAL A 31 -1.91 -20.83 45.65
C VAL A 31 -1.94 -19.39 45.11
N VAL A 32 -1.37 -18.43 45.83
CA VAL A 32 -1.30 -17.03 45.35
C VAL A 32 -0.44 -16.94 44.06
N LEU A 33 0.64 -17.70 43.97
CA LEU A 33 1.51 -17.71 42.79
C LEU A 33 0.81 -18.36 41.58
N LEU A 34 0.03 -19.43 41.82
CA LEU A 34 -0.80 -20.02 40.75
C LEU A 34 -1.95 -19.12 40.31
N LEU A 35 -2.57 -18.41 41.23
CA LEU A 35 -3.63 -17.45 40.88
C LEU A 35 -3.09 -16.24 40.15
N ALA A 36 -1.92 -15.74 40.54
CA ALA A 36 -1.25 -14.61 39.85
C ALA A 36 -0.76 -15.04 38.45
N GLY A 37 -0.11 -16.22 38.33
CA GLY A 37 0.35 -16.75 37.05
C GLY A 37 -0.78 -17.17 36.13
N GLY A 38 -1.77 -17.90 36.67
CA GLY A 38 -2.96 -18.30 35.93
C GLY A 38 -3.85 -17.13 35.51
N GLY A 39 -4.02 -16.15 36.42
CA GLY A 39 -4.76 -14.91 36.13
C GLY A 39 -4.08 -14.07 35.07
N PHE A 40 -2.75 -13.95 35.13
CA PHE A 40 -1.97 -13.25 34.11
C PHE A 40 -2.05 -13.95 32.75
N TYR A 41 -1.94 -15.28 32.75
CA TYR A 41 -2.08 -16.06 31.52
C TYR A 41 -3.50 -15.98 30.92
N ALA A 42 -4.52 -16.08 31.75
CA ALA A 42 -5.90 -15.92 31.32
C ALA A 42 -6.19 -14.49 30.82
N TYR A 43 -5.65 -13.48 31.50
CA TYR A 43 -5.76 -12.08 31.05
C TYR A 43 -5.11 -11.87 29.67
N THR A 44 -3.91 -12.39 29.44
CA THR A 44 -3.22 -12.23 28.16
C THR A 44 -3.86 -13.02 27.03
N THR A 45 -4.52 -14.15 27.33
CA THR A 45 -5.18 -14.97 26.30
C THR A 45 -6.64 -14.62 26.05
N PHE A 46 -7.36 -14.14 27.06
CA PHE A 46 -8.81 -13.92 26.96
C PHE A 46 -9.25 -12.45 27.02
N LEU A 47 -8.58 -11.62 27.83
CA LEU A 47 -8.97 -10.22 28.02
C LEU A 47 -7.99 -9.21 27.43
N ALA A 48 -6.74 -9.60 27.14
CA ALA A 48 -5.89 -8.72 26.36
C ALA A 48 -6.59 -8.52 25.01
N PRO A 49 -6.82 -7.25 24.56
CA PRO A 49 -7.28 -7.01 23.22
C PRO A 49 -6.35 -7.84 22.33
N LYS A 50 -6.91 -8.78 21.55
CA LYS A 50 -6.13 -9.40 20.47
C LYS A 50 -5.42 -8.23 19.82
N PRO A 51 -4.09 -8.28 19.64
CA PRO A 51 -3.47 -7.38 18.70
C PRO A 51 -4.32 -7.60 17.46
N GLN A 52 -5.16 -6.62 17.14
CA GLN A 52 -5.65 -6.54 15.76
C GLN A 52 -4.41 -6.87 14.95
N PRO A 53 -4.49 -7.71 13.91
CA PRO A 53 -3.43 -7.71 12.96
C PRO A 53 -3.32 -6.22 12.64
N THR A 54 -2.39 -5.55 13.28
CA THR A 54 -1.76 -4.40 12.69
C THR A 54 -1.45 -4.97 11.34
N GLU A 55 -2.29 -4.61 10.35
CA GLU A 55 -1.82 -4.67 8.98
C GLU A 55 -0.38 -4.29 9.16
N ALA A 56 0.48 -5.27 8.92
CA ALA A 56 1.88 -5.00 8.91
C ALA A 56 1.93 -3.73 8.09
N THR A 57 2.09 -2.60 8.76
CA THR A 57 2.76 -1.49 8.17
C THR A 57 4.10 -2.11 7.88
N THR A 58 4.11 -2.87 6.79
CA THR A 58 5.31 -3.06 6.03
C THR A 58 5.81 -1.65 5.99
N GLN A 59 6.82 -1.37 6.77
CA GLN A 59 7.69 -0.24 6.51
C GLN A 59 8.15 -0.52 5.10
N VAL A 60 7.35 -0.07 4.16
CA VAL A 60 7.73 0.05 2.77
C VAL A 60 8.93 0.96 2.89
N LYS A 61 10.09 0.33 2.84
CA LYS A 61 11.38 0.99 2.73
C LYS A 61 11.14 2.15 1.76
N PRO A 62 11.48 3.40 2.10
CA PRO A 62 11.17 4.55 1.25
C PRO A 62 11.67 4.41 -0.19
N GLU A 63 12.55 3.45 -0.45
CA GLU A 63 13.09 3.12 -1.79
C GLU A 63 12.07 2.45 -2.74
N GLN A 64 10.92 1.92 -2.28
CA GLN A 64 9.97 1.25 -3.18
C GLN A 64 8.79 2.12 -3.60
N LEU A 65 8.64 3.34 -3.06
CA LEU A 65 7.64 4.30 -3.51
C LEU A 65 8.17 5.29 -4.55
N THR A 66 9.48 5.35 -4.77
CA THR A 66 10.08 6.19 -5.81
C THR A 66 9.96 5.61 -7.22
N ASP A 67 9.65 4.31 -7.35
CA ASP A 67 9.42 3.68 -8.67
C ASP A 67 7.98 3.84 -9.19
N ALA A 68 7.08 4.43 -8.42
CA ALA A 68 5.67 4.47 -8.78
C ALA A 68 5.24 5.73 -9.54
N VAL A 69 5.94 6.84 -9.39
CA VAL A 69 5.58 8.11 -10.06
C VAL A 69 6.73 8.57 -10.94
N GLY A 70 6.45 8.64 -12.24
CA GLY A 70 7.39 9.23 -13.20
C GLY A 70 7.47 10.75 -13.08
N GLU A 71 8.44 11.34 -13.75
CA GLU A 71 8.59 12.79 -13.84
C GLU A 71 7.52 13.39 -14.76
N MET A 72 6.82 14.42 -14.29
CA MET A 72 5.75 15.05 -15.07
C MET A 72 6.28 16.14 -15.96
N PHE A 73 5.97 16.05 -17.26
CA PHE A 73 6.33 17.02 -18.27
C PHE A 73 5.07 17.55 -18.97
N ALA A 74 4.73 18.81 -18.77
CA ALA A 74 3.57 19.44 -19.38
C ALA A 74 3.95 20.12 -20.72
N LEU A 75 3.18 19.84 -21.76
CA LEU A 75 3.23 20.57 -23.01
C LEU A 75 2.31 21.79 -22.94
N GLU A 76 2.67 22.87 -23.61
CA GLU A 76 1.76 24.00 -23.79
C GLU A 76 0.46 23.55 -24.47
N PRO A 77 -0.69 24.12 -24.10
CA PRO A 77 -1.97 23.76 -24.69
C PRO A 77 -1.97 23.87 -26.22
N PHE A 78 -2.73 22.97 -26.83
CA PHE A 78 -2.97 22.96 -28.28
C PHE A 78 -4.36 23.51 -28.57
N VAL A 79 -4.48 24.25 -29.65
CA VAL A 79 -5.76 24.64 -30.24
C VAL A 79 -5.69 24.28 -31.72
N VAL A 80 -6.50 23.34 -32.15
CA VAL A 80 -6.49 22.81 -33.53
C VAL A 80 -7.88 22.80 -34.12
N ASN A 81 -7.97 22.90 -35.45
CA ASN A 81 -9.20 22.64 -36.19
C ASN A 81 -9.35 21.11 -36.34
N LEU A 82 -10.56 20.60 -36.10
CA LEU A 82 -10.90 19.23 -36.40
C LEU A 82 -11.20 19.05 -37.90
N SER A 83 -11.02 17.83 -38.38
CA SER A 83 -11.36 17.43 -39.75
C SER A 83 -12.86 17.19 -39.86
N ASP A 84 -13.66 18.28 -39.78
CA ASP A 84 -15.09 18.22 -39.90
C ASP A 84 -15.53 18.89 -41.20
N PRO A 85 -16.15 18.17 -42.15
CA PRO A 85 -16.62 18.72 -43.42
C PRO A 85 -17.83 19.67 -43.30
N GLN A 86 -18.56 19.61 -42.18
CA GLN A 86 -19.82 20.34 -42.03
C GLN A 86 -19.71 21.61 -41.22
N ALA A 87 -18.74 21.72 -40.31
CA ALA A 87 -18.57 22.86 -39.42
C ALA A 87 -17.10 23.05 -39.01
N LYS A 88 -16.68 24.32 -38.86
CA LYS A 88 -15.36 24.61 -38.28
C LYS A 88 -15.43 24.39 -36.77
N ARG A 89 -14.91 23.26 -36.29
CA ARG A 89 -14.84 22.93 -34.88
C ARG A 89 -13.41 22.95 -34.40
N TYR A 90 -13.23 23.44 -33.19
CA TYR A 90 -11.92 23.59 -32.57
C TYR A 90 -11.83 22.65 -31.38
N LEU A 91 -10.69 21.97 -31.27
CA LEU A 91 -10.31 21.21 -30.11
C LEU A 91 -9.21 21.97 -29.36
N LYS A 92 -9.48 22.32 -28.09
CA LYS A 92 -8.46 22.77 -27.15
C LYS A 92 -8.10 21.60 -26.25
N VAL A 93 -6.83 21.24 -26.17
CA VAL A 93 -6.34 20.18 -25.32
C VAL A 93 -5.02 20.56 -24.65
N ALA A 94 -4.88 20.25 -23.36
CA ALA A 94 -3.62 20.29 -22.63
C ALA A 94 -3.17 18.88 -22.29
N ILE A 95 -1.89 18.60 -22.51
CA ILE A 95 -1.29 17.26 -22.42
C ILE A 95 -0.14 17.31 -21.43
N SER A 96 -0.14 16.39 -20.47
CA SER A 96 0.99 16.12 -19.58
C SER A 96 1.49 14.71 -19.80
N LEU A 97 2.80 14.57 -19.91
CA LEU A 97 3.50 13.29 -20.09
C LEU A 97 4.08 12.84 -18.75
N GLU A 98 3.96 11.58 -18.44
CA GLU A 98 4.69 10.94 -17.36
C GLU A 98 5.90 10.23 -17.94
N LEU A 99 7.09 10.73 -17.64
CA LEU A 99 8.36 10.25 -18.13
C LEU A 99 9.06 9.38 -17.08
N GLU A 100 9.90 8.46 -17.50
CA GLU A 100 10.54 7.51 -16.58
C GLU A 100 11.65 8.12 -15.73
N SER A 101 12.24 9.27 -16.14
CA SER A 101 13.39 9.90 -15.49
C SER A 101 13.51 11.39 -15.82
N SER A 102 14.32 12.10 -15.03
CA SER A 102 14.70 13.49 -15.30
C SER A 102 15.47 13.65 -16.62
N ASP A 103 16.29 12.67 -17.01
CA ASP A 103 17.00 12.69 -18.28
C ASP A 103 16.03 12.62 -19.47
N ALA A 104 14.92 11.88 -19.29
CA ALA A 104 13.84 11.85 -20.27
C ALA A 104 13.13 13.22 -20.40
N VAL A 105 12.97 13.95 -19.30
CA VAL A 105 12.42 15.33 -19.31
C VAL A 105 13.34 16.26 -20.09
N ASP A 106 14.66 16.21 -19.86
CA ASP A 106 15.64 17.01 -20.57
C ASP A 106 15.62 16.74 -22.08
N ARG A 107 15.46 15.47 -22.46
CA ARG A 107 15.33 15.06 -23.85
C ARG A 107 14.01 15.56 -24.46
N ALA A 108 12.90 15.36 -23.76
CA ALA A 108 11.59 15.84 -24.20
C ALA A 108 11.60 17.36 -24.42
N THR A 109 12.25 18.10 -23.52
CA THR A 109 12.42 19.56 -23.64
C THR A 109 13.13 19.96 -24.95
N LYS A 110 14.19 19.26 -25.32
CA LYS A 110 14.93 19.49 -26.57
C LYS A 110 14.12 19.08 -27.82
N MET A 111 13.16 18.18 -27.65
CA MET A 111 12.33 17.65 -28.72
C MET A 111 10.93 18.25 -28.80
N VAL A 112 10.60 19.26 -27.97
CA VAL A 112 9.29 19.91 -27.95
C VAL A 112 8.75 20.24 -29.34
N PRO A 113 9.53 20.82 -30.28
CA PRO A 113 8.98 21.11 -31.60
C PRO A 113 8.49 19.89 -32.36
N LYS A 114 9.21 18.76 -32.26
CA LYS A 114 8.80 17.50 -32.91
C LYS A 114 7.58 16.88 -32.24
N LEU A 115 7.53 16.94 -30.91
CA LEU A 115 6.39 16.43 -30.14
C LEU A 115 5.14 17.26 -30.49
N ARG A 116 5.25 18.57 -30.57
CA ARG A 116 4.14 19.47 -30.91
C ARG A 116 3.64 19.25 -32.34
N ASP A 117 4.54 19.16 -33.31
CA ASP A 117 4.20 18.90 -34.73
C ASP A 117 3.40 17.60 -34.86
N MET A 118 3.88 16.54 -34.23
CA MET A 118 3.20 15.25 -34.24
C MET A 118 1.81 15.30 -33.61
N VAL A 119 1.65 15.97 -32.46
CA VAL A 119 0.34 16.16 -31.81
C VAL A 119 -0.60 16.95 -32.71
N ILE A 120 -0.16 18.06 -33.28
CA ILE A 120 -0.97 18.88 -34.19
C ILE A 120 -1.41 18.05 -35.41
N THR A 121 -0.49 17.32 -36.02
CA THR A 121 -0.78 16.47 -37.20
C THR A 121 -1.83 15.41 -36.85
N LEU A 122 -1.74 14.75 -35.70
CA LEU A 122 -2.72 13.76 -35.28
C LEU A 122 -4.06 14.42 -35.00
N LEU A 123 -4.11 15.46 -34.16
CA LEU A 123 -5.36 16.06 -33.74
C LEU A 123 -6.15 16.72 -34.87
N THR A 124 -5.45 17.29 -35.88
CA THR A 124 -6.08 17.89 -37.05
C THR A 124 -6.69 16.86 -38.02
N SER A 125 -6.28 15.59 -37.93
CA SER A 125 -6.86 14.50 -38.73
C SER A 125 -8.15 13.93 -38.14
N LEU A 126 -8.46 14.24 -36.88
CA LEU A 126 -9.60 13.69 -36.16
C LEU A 126 -10.91 14.44 -36.46
N THR A 127 -12.00 13.69 -36.49
CA THR A 127 -13.35 14.21 -36.59
C THR A 127 -13.93 14.59 -35.21
N PHE A 128 -15.01 15.38 -35.23
CA PHE A 128 -15.74 15.71 -34.01
C PHE A 128 -16.27 14.46 -33.29
N GLU A 129 -16.78 13.50 -34.01
CA GLU A 129 -17.35 12.27 -33.44
C GLU A 129 -16.28 11.46 -32.70
N GLU A 130 -15.08 11.35 -33.27
CA GLU A 130 -13.96 10.62 -32.67
C GLU A 130 -13.51 11.26 -31.34
N VAL A 131 -13.45 12.60 -31.26
CA VAL A 131 -12.97 13.28 -30.05
C VAL A 131 -14.01 13.36 -28.94
N MET A 132 -15.31 13.21 -29.25
CA MET A 132 -16.40 13.33 -28.28
C MET A 132 -16.65 12.07 -27.47
N THR A 133 -16.29 10.89 -27.99
CA THR A 133 -16.54 9.61 -27.31
C THR A 133 -15.46 9.29 -26.29
N PRO A 134 -15.79 8.60 -25.19
CA PRO A 134 -14.78 8.09 -24.25
C PRO A 134 -13.75 7.17 -24.92
N GLU A 135 -14.22 6.31 -25.82
CA GLU A 135 -13.42 5.35 -26.58
C GLU A 135 -12.42 6.08 -27.49
N GLY A 136 -12.86 7.14 -28.17
CA GLY A 136 -12.02 7.95 -29.02
C GLY A 136 -10.91 8.64 -28.23
N LYS A 137 -11.21 9.16 -27.03
CA LYS A 137 -10.19 9.74 -26.15
C LYS A 137 -9.15 8.73 -25.71
N ILE A 138 -9.53 7.48 -25.48
CA ILE A 138 -8.61 6.38 -25.16
C ILE A 138 -7.71 6.11 -26.38
N GLN A 139 -8.30 5.97 -27.56
CA GLN A 139 -7.54 5.73 -28.81
C GLN A 139 -6.53 6.84 -29.10
N ILE A 140 -6.94 8.11 -28.94
CA ILE A 140 -6.05 9.26 -29.11
C ILE A 140 -4.87 9.20 -28.12
N ARG A 141 -5.15 8.84 -26.86
CA ARG A 141 -4.12 8.68 -25.85
C ARG A 141 -3.11 7.58 -26.20
N ASP A 142 -3.60 6.43 -26.61
CA ASP A 142 -2.78 5.28 -26.95
C ASP A 142 -1.90 5.56 -28.17
N GLU A 143 -2.46 6.20 -29.20
CA GLU A 143 -1.73 6.58 -30.40
C GLU A 143 -0.68 7.67 -30.11
N LEU A 144 -1.00 8.66 -29.28
CA LEU A 144 -0.04 9.64 -28.82
C LEU A 144 1.09 8.99 -28.02
N LEU A 145 0.77 8.04 -27.14
CA LEU A 145 1.74 7.32 -26.34
C LEU A 145 2.73 6.55 -27.21
N GLU A 146 2.23 5.85 -28.21
CA GLU A 146 3.08 5.11 -29.16
C GLU A 146 4.01 6.06 -29.92
N ARG A 147 3.47 7.15 -30.49
CA ARG A 147 4.24 8.12 -31.29
C ARG A 147 5.25 8.88 -30.43
N PHE A 148 4.92 9.26 -29.21
CA PHE A 148 5.87 9.88 -28.29
C PHE A 148 7.02 8.94 -27.94
N ASN A 149 6.70 7.65 -27.68
CA ASN A 149 7.73 6.64 -27.44
C ASN A 149 8.64 6.38 -28.65
N GLN A 150 8.16 6.60 -29.86
CA GLN A 150 9.01 6.51 -31.05
C GLN A 150 9.99 7.70 -31.17
N ILE A 151 9.52 8.91 -30.81
CA ILE A 151 10.34 10.15 -30.91
C ILE A 151 11.38 10.21 -29.79
N LEU A 152 11.01 9.80 -28.57
CA LEU A 152 11.84 9.97 -27.36
C LEU A 152 12.81 8.82 -27.11
N ARG A 153 12.86 7.79 -27.96
CA ARG A 153 13.82 6.69 -27.80
C ARG A 153 15.23 7.19 -27.48
N PRO A 154 15.97 6.55 -26.58
CA PRO A 154 15.66 5.31 -25.85
C PRO A 154 14.74 5.49 -24.63
N ASP A 155 14.45 6.74 -24.22
CA ASP A 155 13.61 7.04 -23.07
C ASP A 155 12.14 6.67 -23.35
N ARG A 156 11.36 6.52 -22.27
CA ARG A 156 9.96 6.11 -22.38
C ARG A 156 9.01 7.09 -21.69
N VAL A 157 7.89 7.34 -22.37
CA VAL A 157 6.68 7.90 -21.77
C VAL A 157 5.90 6.76 -21.16
N ARG A 158 5.63 6.82 -19.86
CA ARG A 158 4.83 5.82 -19.14
C ARG A 158 3.34 6.02 -19.39
N ASN A 159 2.90 7.27 -19.24
CA ASN A 159 1.50 7.63 -19.40
C ASN A 159 1.34 9.01 -20.02
N ILE A 160 0.13 9.26 -20.54
CA ILE A 160 -0.32 10.56 -21.02
C ILE A 160 -1.60 10.94 -20.30
N TYR A 161 -1.67 12.19 -19.87
CA TYR A 161 -2.82 12.76 -19.19
C TYR A 161 -3.34 13.95 -19.99
N PHE A 162 -4.64 13.96 -20.29
CA PHE A 162 -5.33 15.16 -20.78
C PHE A 162 -5.77 15.97 -19.57
N THR A 163 -5.15 17.14 -19.36
CA THR A 163 -5.46 18.02 -18.24
C THR A 163 -6.51 19.07 -18.59
N ASP A 164 -6.74 19.31 -19.86
CA ASP A 164 -7.84 20.11 -20.42
C ASP A 164 -8.27 19.48 -21.75
N PHE A 165 -9.56 19.38 -22.01
CA PHE A 165 -10.09 18.78 -23.24
C PHE A 165 -11.47 19.39 -23.57
N VAL A 166 -11.49 20.42 -24.40
CA VAL A 166 -12.67 21.20 -24.75
C VAL A 166 -12.85 21.24 -26.26
N VAL A 167 -14.05 20.90 -26.73
CA VAL A 167 -14.45 21.01 -28.14
C VAL A 167 -15.46 22.13 -28.29
N GLN A 168 -15.25 23.02 -29.23
CA GLN A 168 -16.11 24.17 -29.54
C GLN A 168 -16.47 24.20 -31.01
#